data_ad0b979f42d7195199591047f9c89899
#
_entry.id   ad0b979f42d7195199591047f9c89899
#
_cell.length_a   1.000
_cell.length_b   1.000
_cell.length_c   1.000
_cell.angle_alpha   90.00
_cell.angle_beta   90.00
_cell.angle_gamma   90.00
#
_symmetry.space_group_name_H-M   'P 1'
#
loop_
_entity.id
_entity.type
_entity.pdbx_description
1 polymer ?
#
loop_
_entity_poly.entity_id
_entity_poly.type
_entity_poly.pdbx_seq_one_letter_code
_entity_poly.pdbx_strand_id
1 'polypeptide(L)'
;MASAKEIKKSILAPVLDNNPIALQVLGVCSALAVTTKLETAFVMTIAVMFVTALSNLFVSLIRNHMPNSVRIIVQMAIIASLVIVVDQVLKAYLYDISKQLSVFVSLIITNCIVMGRAEAFAMKSAPLPSFIDGIGNGLGYGFVLMTVAFFRELLGSGKLFGVEVLPLVSNGGWYQPNGLMLLAPSAFFLIGFMIWAIRIIKPAQVEAKE
;
A
#
# COMPACT_ATOMS: atom_id res chain seq x y z
N MET A 1 -27.73 -7.87 6.28
CA MET A 1 -26.72 -7.59 7.32
C MET A 1 -25.57 -8.56 7.10
N ALA A 2 -24.38 -8.09 6.77
CA ALA A 2 -23.22 -8.97 6.59
C ALA A 2 -22.88 -9.59 7.96
N SER A 3 -22.76 -10.90 8.02
CA SER A 3 -22.39 -11.63 9.22
C SER A 3 -21.00 -11.18 9.69
N ALA A 4 -20.76 -11.04 10.99
CA ALA A 4 -19.45 -10.70 11.56
C ALA A 4 -18.34 -11.63 11.03
N LYS A 5 -18.68 -12.85 10.65
CA LYS A 5 -17.78 -13.85 10.07
C LYS A 5 -17.37 -13.51 8.62
N GLU A 6 -18.29 -12.92 7.84
CA GLU A 6 -18.00 -12.44 6.48
C GLU A 6 -17.13 -11.17 6.50
N ILE A 7 -17.38 -10.25 7.44
CA ILE A 7 -16.58 -9.06 7.64
C ILE A 7 -15.13 -9.43 8.01
N LYS A 8 -14.96 -10.35 8.95
CA LYS A 8 -13.63 -10.83 9.36
C LYS A 8 -12.89 -11.52 8.21
N LYS A 9 -13.60 -12.30 7.38
CA LYS A 9 -13.03 -12.93 6.19
C LYS A 9 -12.63 -11.89 5.14
N SER A 10 -13.45 -10.87 4.92
CA SER A 10 -13.18 -9.78 3.96
C SER A 10 -11.96 -8.93 4.35
N ILE A 11 -11.68 -8.78 5.66
CA ILE A 11 -10.50 -8.04 6.13
C ILE A 11 -9.23 -8.90 6.12
N LEU A 12 -9.34 -10.20 6.48
CA LEU A 12 -8.16 -11.06 6.56
C LEU A 12 -7.72 -11.66 5.21
N ALA A 13 -8.66 -11.91 4.30
CA ALA A 13 -8.35 -12.48 3.00
C ALA A 13 -7.33 -11.65 2.19
N PRO A 14 -7.42 -10.31 2.11
CA PRO A 14 -6.44 -9.50 1.40
C PRO A 14 -5.04 -9.47 2.02
N VAL A 15 -4.91 -9.85 3.29
CA VAL A 15 -3.60 -9.85 3.97
C VAL A 15 -2.73 -11.00 3.50
N LEU A 16 -3.29 -12.19 3.33
CA LEU A 16 -2.53 -13.41 2.99
C LEU A 16 -3.04 -14.14 1.75
N ASP A 17 -4.37 -14.26 1.58
CA ASP A 17 -4.94 -15.09 0.52
C ASP A 17 -5.11 -14.35 -0.79
N ASN A 18 -5.52 -13.07 -0.74
CA ASN A 18 -5.77 -12.25 -1.92
C ASN A 18 -5.02 -10.91 -1.81
N ASN A 19 -3.73 -10.99 -1.51
CA ASN A 19 -2.91 -9.79 -1.30
C ASN A 19 -2.80 -8.98 -2.59
N PRO A 20 -3.05 -7.64 -2.55
CA PRO A 20 -3.03 -6.79 -3.72
C PRO A 20 -1.66 -6.72 -4.40
N ILE A 21 -0.55 -6.79 -3.65
CA ILE A 21 0.79 -6.78 -4.24
C ILE A 21 1.21 -8.19 -4.66
N ALA A 22 1.01 -9.19 -3.79
CA ALA A 22 1.54 -10.54 -4.03
C ALA A 22 0.79 -11.31 -5.12
N LEU A 23 -0.54 -11.15 -5.19
CA LEU A 23 -1.37 -11.87 -6.16
C LEU A 23 -1.77 -10.99 -7.36
N GLN A 24 -2.23 -9.76 -7.09
CA GLN A 24 -2.74 -8.87 -8.13
C GLN A 24 -1.66 -7.99 -8.77
N VAL A 25 -0.44 -7.97 -8.19
CA VAL A 25 0.72 -7.16 -8.62
C VAL A 25 0.38 -5.66 -8.74
N LEU A 26 -0.51 -5.16 -7.86
CA LEU A 26 -0.93 -3.77 -7.80
C LEU A 26 -0.13 -3.00 -6.74
N GLY A 27 0.20 -1.74 -7.03
CA GLY A 27 0.87 -0.85 -6.07
C GLY A 27 2.37 -1.06 -5.90
N VAL A 28 3.03 -1.80 -6.79
CA VAL A 28 4.48 -2.00 -6.76
C VAL A 28 5.23 -0.67 -6.93
N CYS A 29 4.73 0.26 -7.76
CA CYS A 29 5.34 1.57 -8.00
C CYS A 29 5.51 2.39 -6.71
N SER A 30 4.47 2.47 -5.89
CA SER A 30 4.52 3.16 -4.60
C SER A 30 5.38 2.40 -3.59
N ALA A 31 5.36 1.06 -3.61
CA ALA A 31 6.22 0.25 -2.77
C ALA A 31 7.72 0.48 -3.04
N LEU A 32 8.12 0.68 -4.29
CA LEU A 32 9.50 1.02 -4.66
C LEU A 32 9.95 2.39 -4.13
N ALA A 33 9.07 3.38 -4.21
CA ALA A 33 9.42 4.76 -3.88
C ALA A 33 9.45 5.03 -2.37
N VAL A 34 8.51 4.46 -1.60
CA VAL A 34 8.25 4.84 -0.20
C VAL A 34 8.98 3.97 0.82
N THR A 35 9.44 2.78 0.44
CA THR A 35 10.00 1.79 1.38
C THR A 35 11.47 2.03 1.76
N THR A 36 12.02 3.21 1.53
CA THR A 36 13.39 3.58 1.95
C THR A 36 13.53 3.80 3.46
N LYS A 37 12.43 4.22 4.11
CA LYS A 37 12.33 4.40 5.56
C LYS A 37 11.05 3.76 6.07
N LEU A 38 11.12 3.11 7.23
CA LEU A 38 9.98 2.43 7.84
C LEU A 38 8.90 3.43 8.31
N GLU A 39 9.33 4.59 8.79
CA GLU A 39 8.45 5.68 9.20
C GLU A 39 7.57 6.18 8.06
N THR A 40 8.16 6.46 6.90
CA THR A 40 7.42 6.90 5.71
C THR A 40 6.49 5.81 5.18
N ALA A 41 6.91 4.55 5.21
CA ALA A 41 6.10 3.41 4.81
C ALA A 41 4.88 3.23 5.72
N PHE A 42 5.02 3.45 7.04
CA PHE A 42 3.94 3.37 8.00
C PHE A 42 2.88 4.46 7.76
N VAL A 43 3.31 5.73 7.61
CA VAL A 43 2.40 6.84 7.33
C VAL A 43 1.67 6.64 5.99
N MET A 44 2.39 6.19 4.95
CA MET A 44 1.77 5.87 3.66
C MET A 44 0.76 4.73 3.74
N THR A 45 1.01 3.73 4.55
CA THR A 45 0.06 2.63 4.77
C THR A 45 -1.28 3.15 5.31
N ILE A 46 -1.22 4.00 6.34
CA ILE A 46 -2.42 4.60 6.94
C ILE A 46 -3.13 5.50 5.92
N ALA A 47 -2.39 6.34 5.21
CA ALA A 47 -2.95 7.25 4.21
C ALA A 47 -3.65 6.49 3.07
N VAL A 48 -3.00 5.48 2.50
CA VAL A 48 -3.58 4.66 1.42
C VAL A 48 -4.80 3.88 1.92
N MET A 49 -4.76 3.30 3.11
CA MET A 49 -5.88 2.59 3.70
C MET A 49 -7.10 3.50 3.85
N PHE A 50 -6.91 4.71 4.39
CA PHE A 50 -7.96 5.70 4.58
C PHE A 50 -8.55 6.17 3.24
N VAL A 51 -7.68 6.54 2.28
CA VAL A 51 -8.11 6.98 0.96
C VAL A 51 -8.85 5.87 0.21
N THR A 52 -8.35 4.62 0.24
CA THR A 52 -8.99 3.49 -0.43
C THR A 52 -10.36 3.19 0.15
N ALA A 53 -10.50 3.19 1.48
CA ALA A 53 -11.76 2.93 2.16
C ALA A 53 -12.81 3.99 1.82
N LEU A 54 -12.47 5.27 1.92
CA LEU A 54 -13.38 6.36 1.60
C LEU A 54 -13.68 6.47 0.12
N SER A 55 -12.68 6.30 -0.74
CA SER A 55 -12.87 6.30 -2.19
C SER A 55 -13.85 5.21 -2.63
N ASN A 56 -13.67 3.99 -2.13
CA ASN A 56 -14.59 2.88 -2.42
C ASN A 56 -16.02 3.18 -1.93
N LEU A 57 -16.16 3.82 -0.77
CA LEU A 57 -17.46 4.24 -0.24
C LEU A 57 -18.14 5.25 -1.17
N PHE A 58 -17.45 6.33 -1.53
CA PHE A 58 -18.00 7.40 -2.38
C PHE A 58 -18.29 6.91 -3.80
N VAL A 59 -17.39 6.15 -4.39
CA VAL A 59 -17.60 5.56 -5.72
C VAL A 59 -18.83 4.64 -5.72
N SER A 60 -18.99 3.81 -4.70
CA SER A 60 -20.16 2.92 -4.58
C SER A 60 -21.47 3.69 -4.39
N LEU A 61 -21.47 4.84 -3.70
CA LEU A 61 -22.65 5.70 -3.54
C LEU A 61 -23.08 6.33 -4.88
N ILE A 62 -22.10 6.78 -5.68
CA ILE A 62 -22.37 7.53 -6.92
C ILE A 62 -22.52 6.59 -8.13
N ARG A 63 -22.17 5.32 -8.03
CA ARG A 63 -22.08 4.36 -9.14
C ARG A 63 -23.28 4.34 -10.08
N ASN A 64 -24.50 4.53 -9.54
CA ASN A 64 -25.74 4.48 -10.32
C ASN A 64 -25.96 5.71 -11.20
N HIS A 65 -25.24 6.80 -10.94
CA HIS A 65 -25.35 8.08 -11.65
C HIS A 65 -24.20 8.32 -12.63
N MET A 66 -23.19 7.44 -12.65
CA MET A 66 -22.01 7.58 -13.50
C MET A 66 -22.20 6.92 -14.86
N PRO A 67 -22.15 7.69 -15.97
CA PRO A 67 -22.10 7.10 -17.30
C PRO A 67 -20.75 6.44 -17.57
N ASN A 68 -20.75 5.36 -18.35
CA ASN A 68 -19.56 4.55 -18.61
C ASN A 68 -18.40 5.33 -19.25
N SER A 69 -18.70 6.35 -20.05
CA SER A 69 -17.70 7.14 -20.77
C SER A 69 -16.83 8.04 -19.89
N VAL A 70 -17.35 8.52 -18.74
CA VAL A 70 -16.61 9.44 -17.83
C VAL A 70 -16.28 8.82 -16.48
N ARG A 71 -16.56 7.52 -16.31
CA ARG A 71 -16.43 6.79 -15.05
C ARG A 71 -15.04 6.94 -14.41
N ILE A 72 -13.98 6.70 -15.17
CA ILE A 72 -12.60 6.77 -14.68
C ILE A 72 -12.25 8.20 -14.24
N ILE A 73 -12.71 9.22 -14.98
CA ILE A 73 -12.44 10.63 -14.66
C ILE A 73 -13.07 11.00 -13.31
N VAL A 74 -14.32 10.58 -13.08
CA VAL A 74 -15.02 10.85 -11.81
C VAL A 74 -14.35 10.13 -10.64
N GLN A 75 -13.95 8.87 -10.82
CA GLN A 75 -13.20 8.13 -9.79
C GLN A 75 -11.89 8.84 -9.44
N MET A 76 -11.11 9.24 -10.43
CA MET A 76 -9.84 9.96 -10.21
C MET A 76 -10.07 11.31 -9.53
N ALA A 77 -11.15 12.05 -9.85
CA ALA A 77 -11.49 13.31 -9.18
C ALA A 77 -11.83 13.10 -7.69
N ILE A 78 -12.57 12.04 -7.35
CA ILE A 78 -12.90 11.69 -5.97
C ILE A 78 -11.62 11.32 -5.19
N ILE A 79 -10.77 10.47 -5.78
CA ILE A 79 -9.50 10.06 -5.17
C ILE A 79 -8.61 11.28 -4.93
N ALA A 80 -8.44 12.14 -5.94
CA ALA A 80 -7.63 13.35 -5.84
C ALA A 80 -8.12 14.30 -4.73
N SER A 81 -9.43 14.51 -4.63
CA SER A 81 -10.02 15.34 -3.57
C SER A 81 -9.73 14.79 -2.17
N LEU A 82 -9.85 13.48 -1.97
CA LEU A 82 -9.54 12.82 -0.70
C LEU A 82 -8.05 12.90 -0.36
N VAL A 83 -7.19 12.73 -1.35
CA VAL A 83 -5.75 12.80 -1.16
C VAL A 83 -5.31 14.22 -0.78
N ILE A 84 -5.92 15.26 -1.37
CA ILE A 84 -5.66 16.66 -0.98
C ILE A 84 -6.03 16.89 0.49
N VAL A 85 -7.16 16.35 0.95
CA VAL A 85 -7.57 16.44 2.37
C VAL A 85 -6.53 15.77 3.28
N VAL A 86 -6.09 14.56 2.92
CA VAL A 86 -5.05 13.84 3.68
C VAL A 86 -3.74 14.61 3.70
N ASP A 87 -3.32 15.20 2.57
CA ASP A 87 -2.10 16.03 2.50
C ASP A 87 -2.16 17.24 3.42
N GLN A 88 -3.32 17.93 3.46
CA GLN A 88 -3.50 19.07 4.38
C GLN A 88 -3.45 18.65 5.85
N VAL A 89 -4.03 17.51 6.20
CA VAL A 89 -3.95 16.96 7.55
C VAL A 89 -2.51 16.59 7.92
N LEU A 90 -1.78 15.95 7.01
CA LEU A 90 -0.36 15.61 7.24
C LEU A 90 0.51 16.86 7.40
N LYS A 91 0.26 17.91 6.61
CA LYS A 91 0.96 19.20 6.74
C LYS A 91 0.69 19.88 8.07
N ALA A 92 -0.50 19.73 8.62
CA ALA A 92 -0.88 20.35 9.90
C ALA A 92 -0.23 19.68 11.11
N TYR A 93 -0.08 18.34 11.09
CA TYR A 93 0.37 17.57 12.25
C TYR A 93 1.79 17.03 12.16
N LEU A 94 2.29 16.74 10.95
CA LEU A 94 3.57 16.07 10.71
C LEU A 94 4.37 16.78 9.62
N TYR A 95 4.72 18.06 9.87
CA TYR A 95 5.37 18.92 8.87
C TYR A 95 6.65 18.33 8.29
N ASP A 96 7.53 17.77 9.11
CA ASP A 96 8.83 17.23 8.68
C ASP A 96 8.65 16.00 7.79
N ILE A 97 7.71 15.12 8.14
CA ILE A 97 7.35 13.94 7.35
C ILE A 97 6.62 14.36 6.09
N SER A 98 5.73 15.34 6.17
CA SER A 98 5.01 15.87 5.02
C SER A 98 5.92 16.44 3.95
N LYS A 99 7.01 17.12 4.32
CA LYS A 99 8.00 17.63 3.36
C LYS A 99 8.70 16.51 2.60
N GLN A 100 8.96 15.39 3.23
CA GLN A 100 9.50 14.19 2.57
C GLN A 100 8.43 13.46 1.75
N LEU A 101 7.17 13.45 2.21
CA LEU A 101 6.05 12.76 1.59
C LEU A 101 5.33 13.58 0.50
N SER A 102 5.59 14.88 0.35
CA SER A 102 4.86 15.72 -0.61
C SER A 102 4.92 15.20 -2.05
N VAL A 103 6.06 14.60 -2.43
CA VAL A 103 6.22 13.93 -3.73
C VAL A 103 5.45 12.60 -3.77
N PHE A 104 5.37 11.89 -2.64
CA PHE A 104 4.76 10.57 -2.56
C PHE A 104 3.23 10.62 -2.41
N VAL A 105 2.69 11.73 -1.90
CA VAL A 105 1.23 11.95 -1.81
C VAL A 105 0.60 11.93 -3.20
N SER A 106 1.25 12.50 -4.20
CA SER A 106 0.80 12.41 -5.60
C SER A 106 0.78 10.98 -6.14
N LEU A 107 1.63 10.08 -5.62
CA LEU A 107 1.61 8.65 -5.96
C LEU A 107 0.40 7.90 -5.39
N ILE A 108 -0.30 8.46 -4.40
CA ILE A 108 -1.56 7.87 -3.90
C ILE A 108 -2.67 8.07 -4.93
N ILE A 109 -2.72 9.22 -5.60
CA ILE A 109 -3.74 9.53 -6.62
C ILE A 109 -3.65 8.53 -7.78
N THR A 110 -2.43 8.24 -8.24
CA THR A 110 -2.17 7.31 -9.35
C THR A 110 -1.96 5.86 -8.89
N ASN A 111 -2.24 5.56 -7.62
CA ASN A 111 -2.00 4.24 -7.07
C ASN A 111 -2.95 3.21 -7.67
N CYS A 112 -2.37 2.17 -8.28
CA CYS A 112 -3.13 1.09 -8.94
C CYS A 112 -4.08 0.35 -7.98
N ILE A 113 -3.77 0.30 -6.67
CA ILE A 113 -4.63 -0.35 -5.68
C ILE A 113 -5.91 0.44 -5.48
N VAL A 114 -5.79 1.76 -5.24
CA VAL A 114 -6.95 2.63 -5.00
C VAL A 114 -7.89 2.59 -6.20
N MET A 115 -7.35 2.84 -7.39
CA MET A 115 -8.11 2.82 -8.64
C MET A 115 -8.64 1.41 -8.98
N GLY A 116 -7.81 0.38 -8.81
CA GLY A 116 -8.19 -1.00 -9.11
C GLY A 116 -9.31 -1.50 -8.22
N ARG A 117 -9.33 -1.17 -6.93
CA ARG A 117 -10.44 -1.55 -6.01
C ARG A 117 -11.69 -0.73 -6.23
N ALA A 118 -11.56 0.56 -6.54
CA ALA A 118 -12.70 1.39 -6.93
C ALA A 118 -13.43 0.83 -8.15
N GLU A 119 -12.70 0.41 -9.18
CA GLU A 119 -13.26 -0.13 -10.40
C GLU A 119 -13.72 -1.59 -10.27
N ALA A 120 -12.91 -2.46 -9.69
CA ALA A 120 -13.19 -3.89 -9.64
C ALA A 120 -14.28 -4.27 -8.63
N PHE A 121 -14.35 -3.57 -7.51
CA PHE A 121 -15.22 -3.92 -6.39
C PHE A 121 -16.28 -2.85 -6.08
N ALA A 122 -15.89 -1.58 -5.89
CA ALA A 122 -16.83 -0.55 -5.45
C ALA A 122 -17.93 -0.25 -6.47
N MET A 123 -17.64 -0.34 -7.76
CA MET A 123 -18.64 -0.21 -8.83
C MET A 123 -19.70 -1.32 -8.85
N LYS A 124 -19.40 -2.49 -8.27
CA LYS A 124 -20.28 -3.66 -8.33
C LYS A 124 -20.95 -3.99 -6.99
N SER A 125 -20.44 -3.44 -5.89
CA SER A 125 -20.85 -3.79 -4.53
C SER A 125 -21.55 -2.64 -3.81
N ALA A 126 -22.31 -2.95 -2.76
CA ALA A 126 -22.95 -1.96 -1.90
C ALA A 126 -21.89 -1.12 -1.13
N PRO A 127 -22.26 0.09 -0.62
CA PRO A 127 -21.28 1.00 -0.01
C PRO A 127 -20.57 0.42 1.21
N LEU A 128 -21.30 -0.26 2.10
CA LEU A 128 -20.72 -0.80 3.33
C LEU A 128 -19.69 -1.94 3.08
N PRO A 129 -19.97 -2.96 2.27
CA PRO A 129 -18.96 -3.94 1.86
C PRO A 129 -17.77 -3.31 1.14
N SER A 130 -17.98 -2.28 0.33
CA SER A 130 -16.91 -1.58 -0.40
C SER A 130 -15.96 -0.84 0.55
N PHE A 131 -16.48 -0.23 1.61
CA PHE A 131 -15.67 0.39 2.66
C PHE A 131 -14.79 -0.63 3.39
N ILE A 132 -15.37 -1.77 3.79
CA ILE A 132 -14.67 -2.87 4.48
C ILE A 132 -13.58 -3.47 3.58
N ASP A 133 -13.88 -3.66 2.30
CA ASP A 133 -12.91 -4.13 1.30
C ASP A 133 -11.73 -3.17 1.15
N GLY A 134 -11.98 -1.87 1.15
CA GLY A 134 -10.94 -0.84 1.12
C GLY A 134 -9.98 -0.93 2.31
N ILE A 135 -10.49 -1.14 3.51
CA ILE A 135 -9.68 -1.36 4.73
C ILE A 135 -8.86 -2.64 4.60
N GLY A 136 -9.48 -3.75 4.20
CA GLY A 136 -8.80 -5.04 4.08
C GLY A 136 -7.64 -5.00 3.07
N ASN A 137 -7.88 -4.42 1.89
CA ASN A 137 -6.84 -4.29 0.87
C ASN A 137 -5.76 -3.27 1.27
N GLY A 138 -6.11 -2.19 1.98
CA GLY A 138 -5.16 -1.25 2.55
C GLY A 138 -4.24 -1.90 3.59
N LEU A 139 -4.77 -2.78 4.45
CA LEU A 139 -3.98 -3.57 5.40
C LEU A 139 -3.06 -4.57 4.69
N GLY A 140 -3.56 -5.28 3.67
CA GLY A 140 -2.75 -6.21 2.87
C GLY A 140 -1.59 -5.51 2.16
N TYR A 141 -1.84 -4.35 1.59
CA TYR A 141 -0.82 -3.49 1.01
C TYR A 141 0.21 -3.03 2.05
N GLY A 142 -0.27 -2.54 3.19
CA GLY A 142 0.58 -2.07 4.28
C GLY A 142 1.49 -3.16 4.84
N PHE A 143 1.00 -4.38 4.98
CA PHE A 143 1.81 -5.51 5.42
C PHE A 143 3.02 -5.73 4.51
N VAL A 144 2.83 -5.72 3.20
CA VAL A 144 3.92 -5.86 2.22
C VAL A 144 4.87 -4.67 2.28
N LEU A 145 4.34 -3.44 2.33
CA LEU A 145 5.15 -2.23 2.44
C LEU A 145 6.07 -2.27 3.67
N MET A 146 5.50 -2.59 4.82
CA MET A 146 6.24 -2.64 6.08
C MET A 146 7.31 -3.73 6.06
N THR A 147 7.01 -4.89 5.48
CA THR A 147 7.99 -5.99 5.34
C THR A 147 9.16 -5.57 4.44
N VAL A 148 8.88 -4.98 3.28
CA VAL A 148 9.94 -4.52 2.36
C VAL A 148 10.75 -3.37 2.97
N ALA A 149 10.08 -2.40 3.62
CA ALA A 149 10.74 -1.28 4.28
C ALA A 149 11.65 -1.75 5.42
N PHE A 150 11.20 -2.72 6.21
CA PHE A 150 11.99 -3.31 7.28
C PHE A 150 13.33 -3.87 6.77
N PHE A 151 13.29 -4.71 5.73
CA PHE A 151 14.52 -5.27 5.16
C PHE A 151 15.41 -4.21 4.51
N ARG A 152 14.83 -3.25 3.81
CA ARG A 152 15.58 -2.19 3.15
C ARG A 152 16.24 -1.24 4.13
N GLU A 153 15.55 -0.80 5.17
CA GLU A 153 16.11 0.09 6.18
C GLU A 153 17.15 -0.63 7.03
N LEU A 154 16.88 -1.87 7.44
CA LEU A 154 17.82 -2.66 8.23
C LEU A 154 19.13 -2.95 7.48
N LEU A 155 19.04 -3.44 6.24
CA LEU A 155 20.21 -3.80 5.44
C LEU A 155 20.84 -2.59 4.72
N GLY A 156 20.08 -1.54 4.45
CA GLY A 156 20.57 -0.36 3.76
C GLY A 156 21.27 0.64 4.68
N SER A 157 20.67 0.95 5.82
CA SER A 157 21.18 1.97 6.74
C SER A 157 21.60 1.43 8.11
N GLY A 158 21.25 0.17 8.45
CA GLY A 158 21.49 -0.40 9.78
C GLY A 158 20.65 0.25 10.88
N LYS A 159 19.65 1.05 10.52
CA LYS A 159 18.73 1.73 11.42
C LYS A 159 17.34 1.15 11.31
N LEU A 160 16.53 1.28 12.36
CA LEU A 160 15.10 1.00 12.35
C LEU A 160 14.39 2.14 13.08
N PHE A 161 13.42 2.79 12.44
CA PHE A 161 12.76 4.00 12.97
C PHE A 161 13.75 5.10 13.41
N GLY A 162 14.87 5.25 12.69
CA GLY A 162 15.91 6.24 13.03
C GLY A 162 16.84 5.83 14.18
N VAL A 163 16.59 4.71 14.87
CA VAL A 163 17.45 4.17 15.93
C VAL A 163 18.49 3.23 15.34
N GLU A 164 19.77 3.37 15.73
CA GLU A 164 20.84 2.48 15.28
C GLU A 164 20.70 1.11 15.92
N VAL A 165 20.38 0.09 15.11
CA VAL A 165 20.26 -1.31 15.56
C VAL A 165 21.53 -2.08 15.28
N LEU A 166 22.17 -1.80 14.13
CA LEU A 166 23.45 -2.40 13.76
C LEU A 166 24.58 -1.36 13.95
N PRO A 167 25.59 -1.64 14.78
CA PRO A 167 26.69 -0.72 14.97
C PRO A 167 27.46 -0.55 13.66
N LEU A 168 27.42 0.66 13.11
CA LEU A 168 28.08 1.02 11.85
C LEU A 168 29.61 1.10 12.05
N VAL A 169 30.36 0.79 11.01
CA VAL A 169 31.83 0.94 10.98
C VAL A 169 32.24 2.37 11.27
N SER A 170 31.46 3.37 10.86
CA SER A 170 31.70 4.80 11.19
C SER A 170 31.68 5.10 12.68
N ASN A 171 30.99 4.32 13.49
CA ASN A 171 30.88 4.45 14.95
C ASN A 171 31.68 3.35 15.70
N GLY A 172 32.65 2.70 15.04
CA GLY A 172 33.45 1.62 15.62
C GLY A 172 32.80 0.23 15.61
N GLY A 173 31.71 0.04 14.87
CA GLY A 173 31.03 -1.24 14.68
C GLY A 173 31.62 -2.07 13.54
N TRP A 174 30.99 -3.20 13.26
CA TRP A 174 31.38 -4.17 12.23
C TRP A 174 30.52 -4.13 10.97
N TYR A 175 29.39 -3.39 10.99
CA TYR A 175 28.46 -3.35 9.88
C TYR A 175 28.76 -2.21 8.90
N GLN A 176 28.98 -2.58 7.62
CA GLN A 176 29.11 -1.61 6.53
C GLN A 176 27.75 -1.48 5.82
N PRO A 177 27.14 -0.27 5.79
CA PRO A 177 25.84 -0.07 5.17
C PRO A 177 25.90 -0.39 3.68
N ASN A 178 24.93 -1.16 3.19
CA ASN A 178 24.83 -1.51 1.79
C ASN A 178 23.92 -0.51 1.04
N GLY A 179 24.54 0.52 0.45
CA GLY A 179 23.83 1.54 -0.33
C GLY A 179 22.99 0.99 -1.49
N LEU A 180 23.31 -0.19 -2.01
CA LEU A 180 22.53 -0.83 -3.07
C LEU A 180 21.10 -1.16 -2.60
N MET A 181 20.93 -1.50 -1.31
CA MET A 181 19.62 -1.80 -0.73
C MET A 181 18.68 -0.59 -0.66
N LEU A 182 19.20 0.64 -0.65
CA LEU A 182 18.39 1.86 -0.68
C LEU A 182 17.94 2.24 -2.09
N LEU A 183 18.53 1.66 -3.13
CA LEU A 183 18.14 1.91 -4.52
C LEU A 183 16.85 1.16 -4.89
N ALA A 184 16.09 1.70 -5.86
CA ALA A 184 14.84 1.12 -6.33
C ALA A 184 14.95 -0.34 -6.81
N PRO A 185 16.02 -0.81 -7.49
CA PRO A 185 16.13 -2.20 -7.92
C PRO A 185 16.06 -3.21 -6.76
N SER A 186 16.57 -2.88 -5.58
CA SER A 186 16.53 -3.78 -4.42
C SER A 186 15.11 -4.13 -3.98
N ALA A 187 14.18 -3.18 -4.09
CA ALA A 187 12.78 -3.42 -3.75
C ALA A 187 12.12 -4.41 -4.71
N PHE A 188 12.47 -4.40 -6.00
CA PHE A 188 11.99 -5.42 -6.93
C PHE A 188 12.43 -6.82 -6.53
N PHE A 189 13.71 -6.99 -6.17
CA PHE A 189 14.22 -8.27 -5.71
C PHE A 189 13.51 -8.74 -4.43
N LEU A 190 13.33 -7.85 -3.44
CA LEU A 190 12.65 -8.19 -2.19
C LEU A 190 11.19 -8.56 -2.41
N ILE A 191 10.46 -7.79 -3.23
CA ILE A 191 9.08 -8.10 -3.58
C ILE A 191 9.01 -9.42 -4.36
N GLY A 192 9.91 -9.64 -5.32
CA GLY A 192 10.00 -10.88 -6.09
C GLY A 192 10.25 -12.10 -5.21
N PHE A 193 11.20 -12.02 -4.27
CA PHE A 193 11.46 -13.08 -3.29
C PHE A 193 10.26 -13.32 -2.38
N MET A 194 9.59 -12.28 -1.95
CA MET A 194 8.41 -12.39 -1.10
C MET A 194 7.26 -13.08 -1.84
N ILE A 195 6.98 -12.69 -3.09
CA ILE A 195 5.97 -13.33 -3.94
C ILE A 195 6.33 -14.81 -4.16
N TRP A 196 7.60 -15.11 -4.44
CA TRP A 196 8.08 -16.46 -4.62
C TRP A 196 7.89 -17.31 -3.36
N ALA A 197 8.24 -16.77 -2.18
CA ALA A 197 8.03 -17.45 -0.89
C ALA A 197 6.54 -17.71 -0.61
N ILE A 198 5.66 -16.74 -0.86
CA ILE A 198 4.21 -16.90 -0.68
C ILE A 198 3.66 -17.98 -1.63
N ARG A 199 4.11 -18.02 -2.89
CA ARG A 199 3.67 -19.03 -3.86
C ARG A 199 4.17 -20.44 -3.55
N ILE A 200 5.33 -20.58 -2.89
CA ILE A 200 5.79 -21.89 -2.38
C ILE A 200 4.89 -22.36 -1.24
N ILE A 201 4.53 -21.48 -0.32
CA ILE A 201 3.67 -21.82 0.83
C ILE A 201 2.23 -22.10 0.39
N LYS A 202 1.74 -21.39 -0.65
CA LYS A 202 0.39 -21.52 -1.19
C LYS A 202 0.41 -21.84 -2.70
N PRO A 203 0.61 -23.11 -3.07
CA PRO A 203 0.68 -23.50 -4.49
C PRO A 203 -0.63 -23.27 -5.26
N ALA A 204 -1.77 -23.12 -4.56
CA ALA A 204 -3.06 -22.75 -5.18
C ALA A 204 -3.08 -21.36 -5.83
N GLN A 205 -2.09 -20.49 -5.54
CA GLN A 205 -1.94 -19.17 -6.15
C GLN A 205 -1.02 -19.18 -7.39
N VAL A 206 -0.47 -20.34 -7.73
CA VAL A 206 0.32 -20.51 -8.96
C VAL A 206 -0.67 -20.68 -10.11
N GLU A 207 -0.60 -19.81 -11.09
CA GLU A 207 -1.38 -19.92 -12.33
C GLU A 207 -1.11 -21.29 -12.95
N ALA A 208 -2.16 -22.02 -13.31
CA ALA A 208 -2.03 -23.27 -14.04
C ALA A 208 -1.28 -22.96 -15.34
N LYS A 209 -0.19 -23.69 -15.60
CA LYS A 209 0.50 -23.62 -16.88
C LYS A 209 -0.52 -24.02 -17.95
N GLU A 210 -0.93 -23.07 -18.80
CA GLU A 210 -1.58 -23.36 -20.07
C GLU A 210 -0.66 -24.17 -20.99
#